data_fa1216a871442ca4a6c3c2eb9adf8bd8
#
_entry.id   fa1216a871442ca4a6c3c2eb9adf8bd8
#
_cell.length_a   1.000
_cell.length_b   1.000
_cell.length_c   1.000
_cell.angle_alpha   90.00
_cell.angle_beta   90.00
_cell.angle_gamma   90.00
#
_symmetry.space_group_name_H-M   'P 1'
#
loop_
_entity.id
_entity.type
_entity.pdbx_description
1 polymer ?
#
loop_
_entity_poly.entity_id
_entity_poly.type
_entity_poly.pdbx_seq_one_letter_code
_entity_poly.pdbx_strand_id
1 'polypeptide(L)'
;MKASAFLEQQHRQLDKLFDQLEEAKASKRKKIFDELASLLVGHDAVEREILYPAFEKKKGMTDGLGEALAEHGLVEFSLFRADSARTGKDFRACCTVLREALDHHVKEEENAFLPKVERALGAELSEATAALMEERFARAQEEDFRVGLLKNLRQVIDGAVKTSKRVAKRGKKKDKKGSKKSPAKKKKSAAKKK
;
A
#
# COMPACT_ATOMS: atom_id res chain seq x y z
N MET A 1 7.44 -20.85 12.27
CA MET A 1 6.47 -20.58 11.15
C MET A 1 7.17 -19.69 10.13
N LYS A 2 6.87 -19.78 8.84
CA LYS A 2 7.38 -18.86 7.82
C LYS A 2 6.60 -17.54 7.82
N ALA A 3 7.23 -16.48 7.32
CA ALA A 3 6.58 -15.15 7.21
C ALA A 3 5.32 -15.19 6.33
N SER A 4 5.36 -15.87 5.17
CA SER A 4 4.18 -16.05 4.32
C SER A 4 3.03 -16.77 5.04
N ALA A 5 3.33 -17.84 5.75
CA ALA A 5 2.30 -18.61 6.46
C ALA A 5 1.63 -17.80 7.59
N PHE A 6 2.36 -16.87 8.22
CA PHE A 6 1.81 -15.94 9.19
C PHE A 6 0.78 -15.00 8.55
N LEU A 7 1.11 -14.39 7.41
CA LEU A 7 0.18 -13.50 6.68
C LEU A 7 -1.03 -14.26 6.14
N GLU A 8 -0.81 -15.40 5.50
CA GLU A 8 -1.91 -16.24 5.00
C GLU A 8 -2.91 -16.65 6.09
N GLN A 9 -2.42 -16.85 7.32
CA GLN A 9 -3.31 -17.11 8.45
C GLN A 9 -4.17 -15.88 8.80
N GLN A 10 -3.60 -14.68 8.72
CA GLN A 10 -4.34 -13.44 8.95
C GLN A 10 -5.35 -13.16 7.83
N HIS A 11 -5.01 -13.43 6.57
CA HIS A 11 -5.96 -13.34 5.45
C HIS A 11 -7.22 -14.17 5.70
N ARG A 12 -7.05 -15.43 6.14
CA ARG A 12 -8.19 -16.31 6.47
C ARG A 12 -9.01 -15.82 7.67
N GLN A 13 -8.38 -15.08 8.59
CA GLN A 13 -9.11 -14.46 9.70
C GLN A 13 -9.91 -13.25 9.24
N LEU A 14 -9.33 -12.43 8.35
CA LEU A 14 -10.00 -11.30 7.72
C LEU A 14 -11.24 -11.75 6.93
N ASP A 15 -11.10 -12.78 6.09
CA ASP A 15 -12.23 -13.38 5.36
C ASP A 15 -13.38 -13.76 6.28
N LYS A 16 -13.07 -14.49 7.35
CA LYS A 16 -14.08 -14.90 8.34
C LYS A 16 -14.78 -13.70 9.00
N LEU A 17 -14.02 -12.65 9.28
CA LEU A 17 -14.60 -11.44 9.88
C LEU A 17 -15.47 -10.68 8.90
N PHE A 18 -15.14 -10.65 7.60
CA PHE A 18 -16.03 -10.10 6.57
C PHE A 18 -17.32 -10.89 6.44
N ASP A 19 -17.27 -12.22 6.40
CA ASP A 19 -18.46 -13.08 6.36
C ASP A 19 -19.36 -12.83 7.58
N GLN A 20 -18.75 -12.78 8.77
CA GLN A 20 -19.49 -12.46 10.00
C GLN A 20 -20.11 -11.05 9.97
N LEU A 21 -19.41 -10.08 9.38
CA LEU A 21 -19.89 -8.70 9.28
C LEU A 21 -21.09 -8.58 8.34
N GLU A 22 -21.09 -9.31 7.24
CA GLU A 22 -22.20 -9.35 6.28
C GLU A 22 -23.49 -9.94 6.90
N GLU A 23 -23.36 -11.01 7.67
CA GLU A 23 -24.45 -11.69 8.33
C GLU A 23 -24.91 -11.00 9.62
N ALA A 24 -24.11 -10.08 10.17
CA ALA A 24 -24.33 -9.52 11.48
C ALA A 24 -25.58 -8.65 11.57
N LYS A 25 -26.35 -8.82 12.65
CA LYS A 25 -27.39 -7.87 13.07
C LYS A 25 -26.73 -6.53 13.45
N ALA A 26 -27.47 -5.44 13.31
CA ALA A 26 -26.99 -4.07 13.56
C ALA A 26 -26.27 -3.91 14.92
N SER A 27 -26.76 -4.58 15.96
CA SER A 27 -26.19 -4.52 17.31
C SER A 27 -24.77 -5.13 17.44
N LYS A 28 -24.40 -6.07 16.55
CA LYS A 28 -23.10 -6.75 16.58
C LYS A 28 -22.09 -6.17 15.57
N ARG A 29 -22.58 -5.48 14.53
CA ARG A 29 -21.73 -4.98 13.41
C ARG A 29 -20.58 -4.13 13.87
N LYS A 30 -20.81 -3.24 14.84
CA LYS A 30 -19.77 -2.35 15.33
C LYS A 30 -18.59 -3.15 15.89
N LYS A 31 -18.86 -4.14 16.74
CA LYS A 31 -17.82 -4.96 17.38
C LYS A 31 -17.04 -5.75 16.34
N ILE A 32 -17.73 -6.43 15.42
CA ILE A 32 -17.09 -7.23 14.36
C ILE A 32 -16.25 -6.33 13.45
N PHE A 33 -16.74 -5.14 13.11
CA PHE A 33 -15.98 -4.19 12.32
C PHE A 33 -14.74 -3.67 13.06
N ASP A 34 -14.82 -3.39 14.36
CA ASP A 34 -13.66 -2.97 15.15
C ASP A 34 -12.61 -4.09 15.22
N GLU A 35 -13.01 -5.35 15.33
CA GLU A 35 -12.12 -6.52 15.30
C GLU A 35 -11.45 -6.66 13.92
N LEU A 36 -12.23 -6.57 12.84
CA LEU A 36 -11.73 -6.59 11.46
C LEU A 36 -10.73 -5.47 11.22
N ALA A 37 -11.06 -4.24 11.59
CA ALA A 37 -10.21 -3.09 11.38
C ALA A 37 -8.89 -3.17 12.17
N SER A 38 -8.95 -3.66 13.42
CA SER A 38 -7.75 -3.88 14.24
C SER A 38 -6.83 -4.95 13.63
N LEU A 39 -7.41 -6.07 13.19
CA LEU A 39 -6.66 -7.13 12.51
C LEU A 39 -6.01 -6.60 11.22
N LEU A 40 -6.76 -5.88 10.38
CA LEU A 40 -6.27 -5.36 9.11
C LEU A 40 -5.15 -4.33 9.28
N VAL A 41 -5.28 -3.38 10.22
CA VAL A 41 -4.22 -2.39 10.50
C VAL A 41 -3.00 -3.04 11.12
N GLY A 42 -3.17 -4.07 11.95
CA GLY A 42 -2.06 -4.85 12.50
C GLY A 42 -1.32 -5.64 11.43
N HIS A 43 -2.05 -6.23 10.49
CA HIS A 43 -1.53 -6.92 9.32
C HIS A 43 -0.69 -5.97 8.43
N ASP A 44 -1.25 -4.84 8.03
CA ASP A 44 -0.53 -3.82 7.28
C ASP A 44 0.74 -3.34 7.99
N ALA A 45 0.69 -3.17 9.32
CA ALA A 45 1.84 -2.73 10.09
C ALA A 45 3.01 -3.74 10.04
N VAL A 46 2.74 -5.06 10.07
CA VAL A 46 3.82 -6.06 10.01
C VAL A 46 4.45 -6.13 8.63
N GLU A 47 3.69 -5.91 7.60
CA GLU A 47 4.22 -5.89 6.24
C GLU A 47 5.07 -4.65 5.98
N ARG A 48 4.55 -3.47 6.24
CA ARG A 48 5.24 -2.21 6.01
C ARG A 48 6.48 -2.02 6.88
N GLU A 49 6.43 -2.46 8.14
CA GLU A 49 7.49 -2.19 9.09
C GLU A 49 8.53 -3.33 9.16
N ILE A 50 8.18 -4.55 8.74
CA ILE A 50 9.05 -5.72 8.89
C ILE A 50 9.27 -6.47 7.57
N LEU A 51 8.21 -6.99 6.92
CA LEU A 51 8.37 -7.86 5.76
C LEU A 51 8.93 -7.13 4.54
N TYR A 52 8.32 -6.01 4.17
CA TYR A 52 8.74 -5.24 2.99
C TYR A 52 10.16 -4.69 3.13
N PRO A 53 10.59 -4.13 4.27
CA PRO A 53 11.99 -3.76 4.48
C PRO A 53 12.95 -4.94 4.42
N ALA A 54 12.57 -6.12 4.94
CA ALA A 54 13.40 -7.32 4.86
C ALA A 54 13.56 -7.80 3.41
N PHE A 55 12.50 -7.77 2.62
CA PHE A 55 12.52 -8.09 1.20
C PHE A 55 13.32 -7.05 0.39
N GLU A 56 13.06 -5.76 0.60
CA GLU A 56 13.75 -4.66 -0.08
C GLU A 56 15.26 -4.71 0.15
N LYS A 57 15.71 -5.03 1.36
CA LYS A 57 17.13 -5.22 1.68
C LYS A 57 17.78 -6.32 0.85
N LYS A 58 17.03 -7.34 0.43
CA LYS A 58 17.54 -8.48 -0.37
C LYS A 58 17.45 -8.25 -1.88
N LYS A 59 16.43 -7.57 -2.34
CA LYS A 59 16.09 -7.44 -3.77
C LYS A 59 16.05 -6.01 -4.29
N GLY A 60 16.08 -5.01 -3.41
CA GLY A 60 15.80 -3.61 -3.75
C GLY A 60 14.31 -3.37 -3.98
N MET A 61 13.97 -2.14 -4.33
CA MET A 61 12.60 -1.79 -4.72
C MET A 61 12.26 -2.44 -6.05
N THR A 62 11.26 -3.30 -6.05
CA THR A 62 10.73 -3.99 -7.24
C THR A 62 9.37 -3.44 -7.63
N ASP A 63 8.95 -3.66 -8.87
CA ASP A 63 7.61 -3.24 -9.33
C ASP A 63 6.52 -3.89 -8.48
N GLY A 64 6.64 -5.19 -8.14
CA GLY A 64 5.67 -5.86 -7.28
C GLY A 64 5.62 -5.33 -5.84
N LEU A 65 6.74 -4.85 -5.27
CA LEU A 65 6.71 -4.17 -3.97
C LEU A 65 6.05 -2.79 -4.08
N GLY A 66 6.29 -2.07 -5.17
CA GLY A 66 5.64 -0.79 -5.45
C GLY A 66 4.13 -0.93 -5.64
N GLU A 67 3.70 -2.00 -6.30
CA GLU A 67 2.30 -2.36 -6.52
C GLU A 67 1.60 -2.69 -5.19
N ALA A 68 2.18 -3.59 -4.39
CA ALA A 68 1.66 -3.92 -3.06
C ALA A 68 1.48 -2.67 -2.17
N LEU A 69 2.46 -1.76 -2.14
CA LEU A 69 2.35 -0.51 -1.38
C LEU A 69 1.24 0.43 -1.89
N ALA A 70 0.94 0.40 -3.20
CA ALA A 70 -0.15 1.19 -3.77
C ALA A 70 -1.51 0.58 -3.42
N GLU A 71 -1.64 -0.75 -3.45
CA GLU A 71 -2.84 -1.49 -3.06
C GLU A 71 -3.16 -1.29 -1.58
N HIS A 72 -2.17 -1.33 -0.70
CA HIS A 72 -2.34 -0.98 0.71
C HIS A 72 -2.96 0.40 0.90
N GLY A 73 -2.52 1.39 0.12
CA GLY A 73 -3.11 2.73 0.16
C GLY A 73 -4.61 2.75 -0.21
N LEU A 74 -5.04 1.89 -1.14
CA LEU A 74 -6.46 1.74 -1.50
C LEU A 74 -7.26 1.03 -0.41
N VAL A 75 -6.72 -0.03 0.16
CA VAL A 75 -7.33 -0.78 1.27
C VAL A 75 -7.49 0.14 2.49
N GLU A 76 -6.45 0.87 2.89
CA GLU A 76 -6.47 1.82 4.00
C GLU A 76 -7.49 2.94 3.79
N PHE A 77 -7.56 3.50 2.58
CA PHE A 77 -8.57 4.51 2.26
C PHE A 77 -9.99 3.94 2.34
N SER A 78 -10.21 2.73 1.84
CA SER A 78 -11.49 2.03 1.90
C SER A 78 -11.89 1.72 3.35
N LEU A 79 -10.94 1.30 4.20
CA LEU A 79 -11.16 1.12 5.64
C LEU A 79 -11.54 2.43 6.34
N PHE A 80 -10.83 3.52 6.04
CA PHE A 80 -11.17 4.85 6.57
C PHE A 80 -12.57 5.29 6.16
N ARG A 81 -12.99 5.02 4.93
CA ARG A 81 -14.34 5.30 4.43
C ARG A 81 -15.38 4.48 5.16
N ALA A 82 -15.14 3.19 5.39
CA ALA A 82 -16.02 2.31 6.12
C ALA A 82 -16.15 2.74 7.60
N ASP A 83 -15.04 3.07 8.27
CA ASP A 83 -15.05 3.58 9.65
C ASP A 83 -15.84 4.90 9.77
N SER A 84 -15.65 5.82 8.82
CA SER A 84 -16.38 7.09 8.77
C SER A 84 -17.89 6.92 8.51
N ALA A 85 -18.27 5.88 7.79
CA ALA A 85 -19.66 5.59 7.42
C ALA A 85 -20.41 4.71 8.44
N ARG A 86 -19.76 4.22 9.50
CA ARG A 86 -20.27 3.15 10.40
C ARG A 86 -21.66 3.38 11.00
N THR A 87 -22.11 4.62 11.08
CA THR A 87 -23.46 4.99 11.55
C THR A 87 -24.39 5.42 10.41
N GLY A 88 -23.91 5.45 9.17
CA GLY A 88 -24.61 5.91 7.99
C GLY A 88 -25.26 4.80 7.17
N LYS A 89 -26.00 5.21 6.15
CA LYS A 89 -26.64 4.30 5.19
C LYS A 89 -25.62 3.58 4.31
N ASP A 90 -24.49 4.22 4.08
CA ASP A 90 -23.45 3.77 3.14
C ASP A 90 -22.45 2.77 3.76
N PHE A 91 -22.59 2.46 5.06
CA PHE A 91 -21.64 1.58 5.75
C PHE A 91 -21.47 0.23 5.03
N ARG A 92 -22.58 -0.41 4.64
CA ARG A 92 -22.53 -1.70 3.95
C ARG A 92 -21.80 -1.58 2.60
N ALA A 93 -22.12 -0.56 1.81
CA ALA A 93 -21.46 -0.32 0.54
C ALA A 93 -19.94 -0.06 0.71
N CYS A 94 -19.55 0.71 1.74
CA CYS A 94 -18.14 0.94 2.06
C CYS A 94 -17.43 -0.36 2.47
N CYS A 95 -18.09 -1.25 3.23
CA CYS A 95 -17.54 -2.56 3.59
C CYS A 95 -17.38 -3.47 2.38
N THR A 96 -18.34 -3.45 1.42
CA THR A 96 -18.21 -4.20 0.17
C THR A 96 -16.98 -3.75 -0.63
N VAL A 97 -16.80 -2.44 -0.82
CA VAL A 97 -15.64 -1.89 -1.53
C VAL A 97 -14.32 -2.21 -0.80
N LEU A 98 -14.33 -2.17 0.54
CA LEU A 98 -13.17 -2.57 1.34
C LEU A 98 -12.81 -4.05 1.11
N ARG A 99 -13.82 -4.94 1.13
CA ARG A 99 -13.63 -6.37 0.88
C ARG A 99 -13.05 -6.60 -0.52
N GLU A 100 -13.64 -6.01 -1.56
CA GLU A 100 -13.17 -6.15 -2.94
C GLU A 100 -11.71 -5.69 -3.10
N ALA A 101 -11.33 -4.57 -2.48
CA ALA A 101 -9.97 -4.06 -2.51
C ALA A 101 -8.99 -5.00 -1.80
N LEU A 102 -9.39 -5.56 -0.65
CA LEU A 102 -8.57 -6.51 0.10
C LEU A 102 -8.44 -7.86 -0.62
N ASP A 103 -9.54 -8.39 -1.17
CA ASP A 103 -9.53 -9.66 -1.90
C ASP A 103 -8.59 -9.61 -3.12
N HIS A 104 -8.58 -8.46 -3.81
CA HIS A 104 -7.65 -8.25 -4.91
C HIS A 104 -6.19 -8.29 -4.43
N HIS A 105 -5.88 -7.50 -3.40
CA HIS A 105 -4.55 -7.44 -2.80
C HIS A 105 -4.06 -8.81 -2.31
N VAL A 106 -4.86 -9.51 -1.49
CA VAL A 106 -4.52 -10.83 -0.96
C VAL A 106 -4.24 -11.84 -2.07
N LYS A 107 -5.05 -11.81 -3.13
CA LYS A 107 -4.86 -12.70 -4.29
C LYS A 107 -3.52 -12.46 -4.99
N GLU A 108 -3.16 -11.21 -5.26
CA GLU A 108 -1.88 -10.86 -5.88
C GLU A 108 -0.71 -11.18 -4.94
N GLU A 109 -0.88 -10.92 -3.66
CA GLU A 109 0.14 -11.21 -2.67
C GLU A 109 0.41 -12.71 -2.53
N GLU A 110 -0.59 -13.53 -2.27
CA GLU A 110 -0.43 -14.98 -2.08
C GLU A 110 0.07 -15.67 -3.37
N ASN A 111 -0.41 -15.26 -4.54
CA ASN A 111 -0.05 -15.93 -5.79
C ASN A 111 1.27 -15.44 -6.41
N ALA A 112 1.64 -14.18 -6.19
CA ALA A 112 2.77 -13.60 -6.90
C ALA A 112 3.87 -13.05 -5.98
N PHE A 113 3.53 -12.36 -4.90
CA PHE A 113 4.51 -11.64 -4.08
C PHE A 113 5.13 -12.52 -2.99
N LEU A 114 4.35 -13.19 -2.15
CA LEU A 114 4.84 -14.03 -1.06
C LEU A 114 5.77 -15.16 -1.53
N PRO A 115 5.53 -15.85 -2.66
CA PRO A 115 6.48 -16.81 -3.20
C PRO A 115 7.84 -16.22 -3.56
N LYS A 116 7.87 -14.93 -3.98
CA LYS A 116 9.14 -14.21 -4.26
C LYS A 116 9.84 -13.82 -2.97
N VAL A 117 9.08 -13.39 -1.95
CA VAL A 117 9.59 -13.06 -0.62
C VAL A 117 10.27 -14.28 0.00
N GLU A 118 9.59 -15.43 0.04
CA GLU A 118 10.14 -16.67 0.60
C GLU A 118 11.43 -17.10 -0.09
N ARG A 119 11.48 -17.03 -1.43
CA ARG A 119 12.71 -17.32 -2.18
C ARG A 119 13.83 -16.34 -1.90
N ALA A 120 13.51 -15.08 -1.63
CA ALA A 120 14.50 -14.05 -1.36
C ALA A 120 15.08 -14.13 0.05
N LEU A 121 14.24 -14.44 1.04
CA LEU A 121 14.63 -14.56 2.44
C LEU A 121 15.32 -15.90 2.74
N GLY A 122 14.79 -16.99 2.19
CA GLY A 122 15.17 -18.35 2.59
C GLY A 122 14.54 -18.74 3.93
N ALA A 123 14.60 -20.01 4.28
CA ALA A 123 13.84 -20.57 5.41
C ALA A 123 14.19 -19.89 6.76
N GLU A 124 15.47 -19.81 7.10
CA GLU A 124 15.94 -19.27 8.37
C GLU A 124 15.55 -17.80 8.58
N LEU A 125 15.78 -16.95 7.55
CA LEU A 125 15.44 -15.52 7.66
C LEU A 125 13.92 -15.31 7.63
N SER A 126 13.17 -16.13 6.88
CA SER A 126 11.70 -16.07 6.87
C SER A 126 11.12 -16.39 8.26
N GLU A 127 11.63 -17.41 8.94
CA GLU A 127 11.20 -17.76 10.30
C GLU A 127 11.57 -16.68 11.32
N ALA A 128 12.77 -16.12 11.23
CA ALA A 128 13.17 -14.99 12.07
C ALA A 128 12.32 -13.73 11.81
N THR A 129 11.96 -13.49 10.55
CA THR A 129 11.07 -12.40 10.16
C THR A 129 9.67 -12.60 10.73
N ALA A 130 9.13 -13.83 10.66
CA ALA A 130 7.82 -14.16 11.22
C ALA A 130 7.75 -13.90 12.73
N ALA A 131 8.79 -14.24 13.48
CA ALA A 131 8.84 -13.97 14.93
C ALA A 131 8.75 -12.46 15.24
N LEU A 132 9.44 -11.62 14.45
CA LEU A 132 9.33 -10.16 14.58
C LEU A 132 7.94 -9.65 14.19
N MET A 133 7.32 -10.27 13.18
CA MET A 133 5.95 -9.93 12.75
C MET A 133 4.93 -10.28 13.84
N GLU A 134 5.06 -11.45 14.49
CA GLU A 134 4.21 -11.84 15.61
C GLU A 134 4.29 -10.84 16.76
N GLU A 135 5.50 -10.44 17.16
CA GLU A 135 5.71 -9.44 18.22
C GLU A 135 5.11 -8.07 17.83
N ARG A 136 5.35 -7.62 16.59
CA ARG A 136 4.81 -6.33 16.13
C ARG A 136 3.29 -6.35 16.02
N PHE A 137 2.74 -7.46 15.54
CA PHE A 137 1.28 -7.65 15.44
C PHE A 137 0.63 -7.59 16.82
N ALA A 138 1.16 -8.32 17.81
CA ALA A 138 0.64 -8.30 19.18
C ALA A 138 0.57 -6.87 19.73
N ARG A 139 1.62 -6.07 19.53
CA ARG A 139 1.62 -4.65 19.93
C ARG A 139 0.55 -3.83 19.19
N ALA A 140 0.37 -4.09 17.90
CA ALA A 140 -0.66 -3.38 17.12
C ALA A 140 -2.09 -3.65 17.60
N GLN A 141 -2.33 -4.86 18.14
CA GLN A 141 -3.65 -5.22 18.66
C GLN A 141 -3.99 -4.53 20.01
N GLU A 142 -3.01 -3.96 20.70
CA GLU A 142 -3.20 -3.19 21.93
C GLU A 142 -3.53 -1.71 21.66
N GLU A 143 -3.34 -1.24 20.42
CA GLU A 143 -3.55 0.15 20.02
C GLU A 143 -4.93 0.36 19.37
N ASP A 144 -5.47 1.58 19.45
CA ASP A 144 -6.63 1.95 18.61
C ASP A 144 -6.19 1.94 17.15
N PHE A 145 -6.78 1.07 16.34
CA PHE A 145 -6.46 0.91 14.93
C PHE A 145 -6.50 2.22 14.14
N ARG A 146 -7.29 3.21 14.56
CA ARG A 146 -7.41 4.52 13.91
C ARG A 146 -6.11 5.31 13.96
N VAL A 147 -5.31 5.11 14.99
CA VAL A 147 -3.99 5.77 15.12
C VAL A 147 -3.06 5.28 14.02
N GLY A 148 -2.95 3.96 13.86
CA GLY A 148 -2.15 3.33 12.80
C GLY A 148 -2.68 3.71 11.40
N LEU A 149 -3.98 3.56 11.18
CA LEU A 149 -4.64 3.88 9.93
C LEU A 149 -4.38 5.34 9.47
N LEU A 150 -4.58 6.31 10.36
CA LEU A 150 -4.35 7.73 10.03
C LEU A 150 -2.87 8.05 9.79
N LYS A 151 -1.96 7.39 10.51
CA LYS A 151 -0.51 7.52 10.27
C LYS A 151 -0.16 7.06 8.85
N ASN A 152 -0.65 5.90 8.44
CA ASN A 152 -0.38 5.30 7.15
C ASN A 152 -0.97 6.13 5.99
N LEU A 153 -2.24 6.53 6.10
CA LEU A 153 -2.89 7.41 5.11
C LEU A 153 -2.13 8.72 4.92
N ARG A 154 -1.62 9.33 5.99
CA ARG A 154 -0.78 10.54 5.88
C ARG A 154 0.50 10.27 5.09
N GLN A 155 1.15 9.13 5.31
CA GLN A 155 2.37 8.77 4.57
C GLN A 155 2.09 8.60 3.07
N VAL A 156 0.98 7.95 2.71
CA VAL A 156 0.56 7.78 1.31
C VAL A 156 0.31 9.14 0.65
N ILE A 157 -0.47 10.01 1.31
CA ILE A 157 -0.79 11.36 0.79
C ILE A 157 0.48 12.21 0.67
N ASP A 158 1.33 12.24 1.68
CA ASP A 158 2.58 13.00 1.68
C ASP A 158 3.56 12.49 0.61
N GLY A 159 3.63 11.19 0.41
CA GLY A 159 4.41 10.56 -0.65
C GLY A 159 3.95 11.02 -2.05
N ALA A 160 2.64 10.97 -2.30
CA ALA A 160 2.03 11.42 -3.55
C ALA A 160 2.29 12.91 -3.82
N VAL A 161 2.14 13.78 -2.81
CA VAL A 161 2.39 15.22 -2.91
C VAL A 161 3.86 15.51 -3.20
N LYS A 162 4.80 14.81 -2.53
CA LYS A 162 6.25 14.97 -2.79
C LYS A 162 6.61 14.57 -4.22
N THR A 163 6.05 13.47 -4.72
CA THR A 163 6.27 12.98 -6.08
C THR A 163 5.75 13.97 -7.11
N SER A 164 4.52 14.48 -6.95
CA SER A 164 3.93 15.49 -7.82
C SER A 164 4.76 16.78 -7.91
N LYS A 165 5.28 17.27 -6.78
CA LYS A 165 6.18 18.43 -6.75
C LYS A 165 7.50 18.17 -7.49
N ARG A 166 8.04 16.95 -7.44
CA ARG A 166 9.25 16.56 -8.17
C ARG A 166 9.02 16.52 -9.67
N VAL A 167 7.90 15.96 -10.13
CA VAL A 167 7.52 15.93 -11.55
C VAL A 167 7.34 17.32 -12.09
N ALA A 168 6.60 18.21 -11.39
CA ALA A 168 6.40 19.60 -11.80
C ALA A 168 7.72 20.39 -11.91
N LYS A 169 8.68 20.18 -10.98
CA LYS A 169 10.01 20.79 -11.07
C LYS A 169 10.83 20.27 -12.26
N ARG A 170 10.72 19.00 -12.63
CA ARG A 170 11.39 18.41 -13.80
C ARG A 170 10.81 18.94 -15.11
N GLY A 171 9.49 19.09 -15.22
CA GLY A 171 8.81 19.71 -16.36
C GLY A 171 9.34 21.14 -16.61
N LYS A 172 9.30 22.00 -15.61
CA LYS A 172 9.80 23.40 -15.69
C LYS A 172 11.29 23.50 -16.06
N LYS A 173 12.11 22.49 -15.73
CA LYS A 173 13.55 22.47 -16.12
C LYS A 173 13.75 22.04 -17.58
N LYS A 174 12.89 21.19 -18.13
CA LYS A 174 12.93 20.81 -19.57
C LYS A 174 12.50 21.97 -20.45
N ASP A 175 11.45 22.70 -20.10
CA ASP A 175 10.97 23.87 -20.86
C ASP A 175 11.99 25.02 -20.91
N LYS A 176 12.70 25.28 -19.80
CA LYS A 176 13.80 26.27 -19.78
C LYS A 176 15.03 25.87 -20.60
N LYS A 177 15.24 24.56 -20.87
CA LYS A 177 16.37 24.10 -21.68
C LYS A 177 16.04 24.07 -23.17
N GLY A 178 14.74 23.94 -23.53
CA GLY A 178 14.25 23.97 -24.92
C GLY A 178 14.28 25.39 -25.54
N SER A 179 14.13 26.44 -24.74
CA SER A 179 14.06 27.82 -25.25
C SER A 179 15.41 28.50 -25.52
N LYS A 180 16.56 27.83 -25.28
CA LYS A 180 17.90 28.39 -25.45
C LYS A 180 18.69 27.87 -26.67
N LYS A 181 18.07 27.25 -27.67
CA LYS A 181 18.77 26.81 -28.89
C LYS A 181 18.02 27.23 -30.14
N SER A 182 18.28 28.43 -30.61
CA SER A 182 18.23 28.79 -32.03
C SER A 182 19.22 29.91 -32.31
N PRO A 183 20.41 29.63 -32.87
CA PRO A 183 21.23 30.67 -33.48
C PRO A 183 20.74 30.86 -34.93
N ALA A 184 20.34 32.10 -35.24
CA ALA A 184 19.99 32.54 -36.59
C ALA A 184 21.14 32.29 -37.57
N LYS A 185 20.92 31.48 -38.57
CA LYS A 185 21.81 31.37 -39.75
C LYS A 185 21.68 32.63 -40.60
N LYS A 186 22.66 33.53 -40.55
CA LYS A 186 22.86 34.60 -41.55
C LYS A 186 23.19 33.97 -42.91
N LYS A 187 22.30 34.10 -43.89
CA LYS A 187 22.61 33.86 -45.30
C LYS A 187 23.47 35.03 -45.79
N LYS A 188 24.71 34.74 -46.16
CA LYS A 188 25.52 35.63 -47.00
C LYS A 188 25.18 35.35 -48.45
N SER A 189 24.59 36.34 -49.13
CA SER A 189 24.49 36.40 -50.57
C SER A 189 25.84 36.77 -51.15
N ALA A 190 26.41 35.88 -51.98
CA ALA A 190 27.55 36.22 -52.80
C ALA A 190 27.06 36.57 -54.22
N ALA A 191 27.20 37.83 -54.55
CA ALA A 191 27.07 38.31 -55.91
C ALA A 191 28.25 37.80 -56.71
N LYS A 192 27.99 37.27 -57.93
CA LYS A 192 28.99 37.00 -58.94
C LYS A 192 28.67 37.82 -60.18
N LYS A 193 29.55 38.78 -60.46
CA LYS A 193 29.65 39.49 -61.74
C LYS A 193 30.39 38.59 -62.74
N LYS A 194 29.99 38.70 -63.95
CA LYS A 194 30.43 38.34 -65.29
C LYS A 194 29.90 37.00 -65.77
#